data_4e2bea1da6e2ba366902b9606bf186ac
#
_entry.id   4e2bea1da6e2ba366902b9606bf186ac
#
_cell.length_a   1.000
_cell.length_b   1.000
_cell.length_c   1.000
_cell.angle_alpha   90.00
_cell.angle_beta   90.00
_cell.angle_gamma   90.00
#
_symmetry.space_group_name_H-M   'P 1'
#
loop_
_entity.id
_entity.type
_entity.pdbx_description
1 polymer ?
#
loop_
_entity_poly.entity_id
_entity_poly.type
_entity_poly.pdbx_seq_one_letter_code
_entity_poly.pdbx_strand_id
1 'polypeptide(L)'
;ECPTDDCFTITATGDMLFHAGLWKPAVIPTDANGRNYDFMPLLQGQSAYLNKADVAICHQETPFTQIGQEPTGYPIFATPWELATTEKAIGYDACDTSSNHTVDQGHDGVVRTLDVLDQNGLKHTGSYRTPEEANQVLIMDTPAGRVAFISATFSVNGNFNEFDWQVNYPLDPDVMIARAAQARAEGADVVIGVQHAGTEYSNEADIQQINNAHALIDSGQFDMVYGHHPHAIQPMELYNGKWIVYSLGNGISESSGDYPVNNEFLIIRAQFSKAADGAWSVSDMAWAPATNKQDGVYRWCSVASDAPQGVCQSPEFDAGVRERTRATVNAMGAEAAGAHEWLVTQDR
;
A
#
# COMPACT_ATOMS: atom_id res chain seq x y z
N GLU A 1 -6.63 -4.53 -18.61
CA GLU A 1 -5.83 -5.72 -19.01
C GLU A 1 -4.64 -5.30 -19.85
N CYS A 2 -3.55 -6.05 -19.76
CA CYS A 2 -2.38 -5.83 -20.61
C CYS A 2 -2.74 -6.01 -22.10
N PRO A 3 -2.35 -5.06 -22.97
CA PRO A 3 -2.67 -5.15 -24.40
C PRO A 3 -1.81 -6.17 -25.15
N THR A 4 -0.73 -6.68 -24.55
CA THR A 4 0.24 -7.62 -25.15
C THR A 4 0.75 -8.61 -24.09
N ASP A 5 1.39 -9.71 -24.55
CA ASP A 5 2.03 -10.69 -23.66
C ASP A 5 3.33 -10.15 -22.99
N ASP A 6 3.80 -8.95 -23.38
CA ASP A 6 4.99 -8.29 -22.84
C ASP A 6 4.66 -7.20 -21.82
N CYS A 7 3.56 -7.33 -21.10
CA CYS A 7 3.20 -6.40 -20.02
C CYS A 7 2.57 -7.09 -18.81
N PHE A 8 2.60 -6.41 -17.67
CA PHE A 8 1.89 -6.78 -16.44
C PHE A 8 1.48 -5.54 -15.65
N THR A 9 0.54 -5.72 -14.73
CA THR A 9 -0.03 -4.64 -13.92
C THR A 9 0.21 -4.84 -12.44
N ILE A 10 0.54 -3.74 -11.76
CA ILE A 10 0.66 -3.66 -10.30
C ILE A 10 -0.39 -2.71 -9.77
N THR A 11 -1.07 -3.12 -8.70
CA THR A 11 -1.98 -2.25 -7.95
C THR A 11 -1.51 -2.15 -6.50
N ALA A 12 -1.47 -0.93 -5.98
CA ALA A 12 -1.16 -0.65 -4.58
C ALA A 12 -2.23 0.25 -3.95
N THR A 13 -2.45 0.07 -2.66
CA THR A 13 -3.38 0.86 -1.83
C THR A 13 -2.65 1.46 -0.65
N GLY A 14 -3.30 2.39 0.06
CA GLY A 14 -2.75 3.06 1.23
C GLY A 14 -2.70 2.21 2.50
N ASP A 15 -2.43 2.88 3.60
CA ASP A 15 -2.09 2.32 4.90
C ASP A 15 -3.26 1.53 5.52
N MET A 16 -3.01 0.27 5.91
CA MET A 16 -3.93 -0.55 6.69
C MET A 16 -3.70 -0.28 8.18
N LEU A 17 -4.24 0.85 8.65
CA LEU A 17 -4.15 1.32 10.03
C LEU A 17 -5.52 1.23 10.70
N PHE A 18 -5.70 0.22 11.56
CA PHE A 18 -7.00 -0.11 12.13
C PHE A 18 -7.18 0.43 13.56
N HIS A 19 -7.87 1.56 13.68
CA HIS A 19 -8.37 2.09 14.95
C HIS A 19 -9.67 1.39 15.39
N ALA A 20 -10.08 1.67 16.63
CA ALA A 20 -11.21 1.00 17.27
C ALA A 20 -12.55 1.17 16.52
N GLY A 21 -12.75 2.28 15.83
CA GLY A 21 -13.94 2.51 15.00
C GLY A 21 -14.06 1.58 13.81
N LEU A 22 -12.97 0.98 13.37
CA LEU A 22 -12.96 0.00 12.27
C LEU A 22 -13.19 -1.43 12.76
N TRP A 23 -12.53 -1.86 13.85
CA TRP A 23 -12.63 -3.26 14.29
C TRP A 23 -13.78 -3.51 15.26
N LYS A 24 -14.24 -2.55 16.06
CA LYS A 24 -15.42 -2.76 16.94
C LYS A 24 -16.70 -3.10 16.19
N PRO A 25 -17.05 -2.41 15.08
CA PRO A 25 -18.25 -2.78 14.31
C PRO A 25 -18.11 -4.09 13.52
N ALA A 26 -16.87 -4.58 13.34
CA ALA A 26 -16.59 -5.82 12.61
C ALA A 26 -16.73 -7.08 13.48
N VAL A 27 -17.07 -6.96 14.77
CA VAL A 27 -17.25 -8.09 15.69
C VAL A 27 -18.40 -8.99 15.23
N ILE A 28 -18.13 -10.29 15.16
CA ILE A 28 -19.12 -11.34 14.87
C ILE A 28 -19.13 -12.38 15.99
N PRO A 29 -20.21 -13.18 16.16
CA PRO A 29 -20.13 -14.40 16.96
C PRO A 29 -19.03 -15.29 16.42
N THR A 30 -18.22 -15.90 17.31
CA THR A 30 -17.13 -16.80 16.90
C THR A 30 -17.64 -17.82 15.88
N ASP A 31 -17.05 -17.80 14.69
CA ASP A 31 -17.45 -18.71 13.62
C ASP A 31 -16.77 -20.09 13.74
N ALA A 32 -17.07 -20.99 12.80
CA ALA A 32 -16.53 -22.34 12.79
C ALA A 32 -15.00 -22.40 12.61
N ASN A 33 -14.38 -21.32 12.15
CA ASN A 33 -12.93 -21.16 11.96
C ASN A 33 -12.25 -20.45 13.13
N GLY A 34 -13.01 -20.11 14.17
CA GLY A 34 -12.50 -19.41 15.34
C GLY A 34 -12.33 -17.89 15.15
N ARG A 35 -12.91 -17.31 14.09
CA ARG A 35 -12.86 -15.86 13.83
C ARG A 35 -13.88 -15.13 14.68
N ASN A 36 -13.47 -13.97 15.19
CA ASN A 36 -14.32 -13.07 15.98
C ASN A 36 -14.61 -11.76 15.26
N TYR A 37 -14.00 -11.54 14.09
CA TYR A 37 -14.14 -10.34 13.27
C TYR A 37 -14.37 -10.70 11.81
N ASP A 38 -15.17 -9.87 11.12
CA ASP A 38 -15.39 -9.92 9.67
C ASP A 38 -15.18 -8.52 9.09
N PHE A 39 -14.08 -8.33 8.35
CA PHE A 39 -13.71 -7.08 7.70
C PHE A 39 -14.20 -6.99 6.25
N MET A 40 -14.81 -8.04 5.72
CA MET A 40 -15.31 -8.05 4.35
C MET A 40 -16.26 -6.86 4.07
N PRO A 41 -17.23 -6.51 4.94
CA PRO A 41 -18.12 -5.36 4.71
C PRO A 41 -17.39 -4.02 4.62
N LEU A 42 -16.19 -3.90 5.25
CA LEU A 42 -15.40 -2.67 5.25
C LEU A 42 -14.60 -2.51 3.97
N LEU A 43 -14.04 -3.60 3.43
CA LEU A 43 -12.99 -3.57 2.41
C LEU A 43 -13.41 -4.12 1.04
N GLN A 44 -14.53 -4.85 0.92
CA GLN A 44 -14.91 -5.51 -0.32
C GLN A 44 -15.00 -4.57 -1.54
N GLY A 45 -15.21 -3.28 -1.35
CA GLY A 45 -15.22 -2.28 -2.43
C GLY A 45 -13.90 -2.19 -3.20
N GLN A 46 -12.78 -2.56 -2.58
CA GLN A 46 -11.46 -2.58 -3.21
C GLN A 46 -11.33 -3.72 -4.25
N SER A 47 -12.10 -4.81 -4.10
CA SER A 47 -11.98 -6.00 -4.97
C SER A 47 -12.15 -5.68 -6.46
N ALA A 48 -12.98 -4.69 -6.81
CA ALA A 48 -13.20 -4.29 -8.20
C ALA A 48 -11.92 -3.79 -8.88
N TYR A 49 -11.00 -3.23 -8.08
CA TYR A 49 -9.71 -2.71 -8.52
C TYR A 49 -8.61 -3.77 -8.39
N LEU A 50 -8.51 -4.43 -7.23
CA LEU A 50 -7.45 -5.40 -6.95
C LEU A 50 -7.46 -6.58 -7.92
N ASN A 51 -8.65 -7.09 -8.25
CA ASN A 51 -8.81 -8.22 -9.18
C ASN A 51 -8.51 -7.88 -10.65
N LYS A 52 -8.11 -6.64 -10.95
CA LYS A 52 -7.68 -6.20 -12.29
C LYS A 52 -6.15 -6.14 -12.43
N ALA A 53 -5.42 -6.44 -11.37
CA ALA A 53 -3.96 -6.45 -11.38
C ALA A 53 -3.41 -7.88 -11.44
N ASP A 54 -2.21 -8.02 -12.01
CA ASP A 54 -1.43 -9.26 -11.96
C ASP A 54 -0.78 -9.43 -10.58
N VAL A 55 -0.46 -8.33 -9.91
CA VAL A 55 -0.02 -8.29 -8.51
C VAL A 55 -0.67 -7.11 -7.79
N ALA A 56 -1.39 -7.40 -6.71
CA ALA A 56 -1.94 -6.40 -5.79
C ALA A 56 -1.22 -6.45 -4.45
N ILE A 57 -0.72 -5.29 -4.00
CA ILE A 57 0.05 -5.17 -2.75
C ILE A 57 -0.62 -4.24 -1.76
N CYS A 58 -0.74 -4.69 -0.49
CA CYS A 58 -1.17 -3.86 0.65
C CYS A 58 0.03 -3.32 1.43
N HIS A 59 -0.20 -2.30 2.23
CA HIS A 59 0.69 -1.86 3.30
C HIS A 59 0.10 -2.26 4.65
N GLN A 60 0.58 -3.36 5.24
CA GLN A 60 0.17 -3.78 6.58
C GLN A 60 0.96 -2.99 7.62
N GLU A 61 0.39 -1.86 8.05
CA GLU A 61 1.09 -0.91 8.89
C GLU A 61 1.25 -1.38 10.33
N THR A 62 0.26 -2.11 10.85
CA THR A 62 0.21 -2.50 12.26
C THR A 62 0.31 -4.00 12.45
N PRO A 63 0.97 -4.48 13.54
CA PRO A 63 1.06 -5.91 13.81
C PRO A 63 -0.30 -6.53 14.12
N PHE A 64 -0.45 -7.82 13.82
CA PHE A 64 -1.65 -8.59 14.12
C PHE A 64 -1.69 -9.08 15.57
N THR A 65 -2.92 -9.24 16.10
CA THR A 65 -3.16 -9.86 17.40
C THR A 65 -2.78 -11.34 17.40
N GLN A 66 -2.45 -11.87 18.59
CA GLN A 66 -2.50 -13.29 18.83
C GLN A 66 -3.97 -13.75 18.88
N ILE A 67 -4.23 -15.03 18.54
CA ILE A 67 -5.58 -15.61 18.71
C ILE A 67 -6.00 -15.49 20.17
N GLY A 68 -7.16 -14.87 20.40
CA GLY A 68 -7.71 -14.61 21.72
C GLY A 68 -7.16 -13.38 22.44
N GLN A 69 -6.27 -12.63 21.80
CA GLN A 69 -5.82 -11.31 22.28
C GLN A 69 -6.83 -10.24 21.88
N GLU A 70 -7.18 -9.35 22.82
CA GLU A 70 -7.97 -8.16 22.52
C GLU A 70 -7.17 -7.18 21.64
N PRO A 71 -7.78 -6.62 20.59
CA PRO A 71 -7.13 -5.60 19.77
C PRO A 71 -6.83 -4.33 20.55
N THR A 72 -5.77 -3.64 20.17
CA THR A 72 -5.41 -2.33 20.72
C THR A 72 -5.22 -1.31 19.58
N GLY A 73 -5.60 -0.05 19.88
CA GLY A 73 -5.38 1.08 18.97
C GLY A 73 -4.20 1.95 19.41
N TYR A 74 -4.20 3.21 18.94
CA TYR A 74 -3.16 4.18 19.26
C TYR A 74 -2.90 4.27 20.77
N PRO A 75 -1.61 4.38 21.22
CA PRO A 75 -0.42 4.52 20.39
C PRO A 75 0.28 3.19 20.04
N ILE A 76 -0.12 2.08 20.65
CA ILE A 76 0.50 0.74 20.50
C ILE A 76 -0.55 -0.21 19.93
N PHE A 77 -0.45 -0.44 18.62
CA PHE A 77 -1.46 -1.18 17.88
C PHE A 77 -1.29 -2.70 17.98
N ALA A 78 -2.44 -3.38 17.94
CA ALA A 78 -2.58 -4.79 17.63
C ALA A 78 -3.91 -4.97 16.89
N THR A 79 -3.84 -5.17 15.58
CA THR A 79 -5.02 -5.31 14.70
C THR A 79 -5.51 -6.76 14.72
N PRO A 80 -6.83 -7.01 14.70
CA PRO A 80 -7.34 -8.39 14.62
C PRO A 80 -6.74 -9.16 13.45
N TRP A 81 -6.20 -10.34 13.71
CA TRP A 81 -5.54 -11.18 12.72
C TRP A 81 -6.44 -11.58 11.53
N GLU A 82 -7.76 -11.57 11.74
CA GLU A 82 -8.76 -11.86 10.72
C GLU A 82 -8.76 -10.88 9.54
N LEU A 83 -8.11 -9.72 9.71
CA LEU A 83 -7.91 -8.78 8.62
C LEU A 83 -7.16 -9.41 7.45
N ALA A 84 -6.10 -10.18 7.71
CA ALA A 84 -5.33 -10.87 6.66
C ALA A 84 -6.20 -11.83 5.83
N THR A 85 -7.20 -12.48 6.46
CA THR A 85 -8.16 -13.33 5.73
C THR A 85 -9.00 -12.50 4.74
N THR A 86 -9.41 -11.29 5.16
CA THR A 86 -10.14 -10.38 4.29
C THR A 86 -9.24 -9.83 3.18
N GLU A 87 -8.02 -9.41 3.50
CA GLU A 87 -7.04 -8.91 2.52
C GLU A 87 -6.83 -9.91 1.40
N LYS A 88 -6.60 -11.18 1.73
CA LYS A 88 -6.50 -12.24 0.71
C LYS A 88 -7.79 -12.42 -0.09
N ALA A 89 -8.92 -12.44 0.58
CA ALA A 89 -10.22 -12.67 -0.06
C ALA A 89 -10.64 -11.57 -1.03
N ILE A 90 -10.22 -10.31 -0.80
CA ILE A 90 -10.53 -9.19 -1.68
C ILE A 90 -9.56 -9.04 -2.85
N GLY A 91 -8.42 -9.77 -2.84
CA GLY A 91 -7.55 -9.88 -4.01
C GLY A 91 -6.10 -9.47 -3.80
N TYR A 92 -5.63 -9.21 -2.58
CA TYR A 92 -4.20 -8.95 -2.37
C TYR A 92 -3.35 -10.21 -2.51
N ASP A 93 -2.13 -10.05 -3.01
CA ASP A 93 -1.12 -11.10 -3.21
C ASP A 93 0.04 -10.96 -2.24
N ALA A 94 0.36 -9.75 -1.84
CA ALA A 94 1.43 -9.44 -0.92
C ALA A 94 1.12 -8.22 -0.07
N CYS A 95 1.83 -8.07 1.06
CA CYS A 95 1.86 -6.83 1.84
C CYS A 95 3.30 -6.42 2.13
N ASP A 96 3.61 -5.14 2.04
CA ASP A 96 4.78 -4.63 2.72
C ASP A 96 4.44 -4.30 4.17
N THR A 97 5.43 -4.43 5.06
CA THR A 97 5.26 -4.40 6.52
C THR A 97 6.25 -3.45 7.21
N SER A 98 7.01 -2.65 6.43
CA SER A 98 7.91 -1.64 6.99
C SER A 98 7.18 -0.37 7.34
N SER A 99 6.82 -0.18 8.61
CA SER A 99 6.16 1.02 9.10
C SER A 99 6.72 1.48 10.45
N ASN A 100 6.31 2.67 10.90
CA ASN A 100 6.62 3.16 12.24
C ASN A 100 5.94 2.32 13.34
N HIS A 101 4.90 1.52 13.01
CA HIS A 101 4.18 0.65 13.93
C HIS A 101 4.61 -0.83 13.88
N THR A 102 5.53 -1.21 13.00
CA THR A 102 5.94 -2.62 12.80
C THR A 102 6.28 -3.34 14.10
N VAL A 103 6.95 -2.65 15.04
CA VAL A 103 7.40 -3.24 16.31
C VAL A 103 6.55 -2.87 17.51
N ASP A 104 5.33 -2.41 17.33
CA ASP A 104 4.41 -2.06 18.43
C ASP A 104 4.16 -3.21 19.40
N GLN A 105 4.23 -4.45 18.91
CA GLN A 105 4.09 -5.67 19.71
C GLN A 105 5.43 -6.42 19.89
N GLY A 106 6.56 -5.70 19.73
CA GLY A 106 7.91 -6.27 19.83
C GLY A 106 8.21 -7.28 18.70
N HIS A 107 9.29 -8.03 18.86
CA HIS A 107 9.69 -9.06 17.88
C HIS A 107 8.64 -10.16 17.72
N ASP A 108 8.03 -10.62 18.82
CA ASP A 108 6.94 -11.60 18.76
C ASP A 108 5.75 -11.10 17.93
N GLY A 109 5.50 -9.79 17.93
CA GLY A 109 4.49 -9.15 17.07
C GLY A 109 4.86 -9.21 15.60
N VAL A 110 6.13 -8.95 15.27
CA VAL A 110 6.65 -9.08 13.90
C VAL A 110 6.51 -10.52 13.43
N VAL A 111 7.02 -11.50 14.18
CA VAL A 111 6.93 -12.93 13.84
C VAL A 111 5.48 -13.33 13.58
N ARG A 112 4.58 -13.01 14.49
CA ARG A 112 3.16 -13.35 14.40
C ARG A 112 2.51 -12.72 13.18
N THR A 113 2.80 -11.46 12.87
CA THR A 113 2.24 -10.75 11.72
C THR A 113 2.61 -11.47 10.43
N LEU A 114 3.88 -11.84 10.27
CA LEU A 114 4.36 -12.54 9.09
C LEU A 114 3.80 -13.96 8.99
N ASP A 115 3.69 -14.67 10.13
CA ASP A 115 3.06 -16.00 10.17
C ASP A 115 1.58 -15.95 9.78
N VAL A 116 0.85 -14.93 10.19
CA VAL A 116 -0.57 -14.73 9.82
C VAL A 116 -0.69 -14.42 8.32
N LEU A 117 0.19 -13.58 7.76
CA LEU A 117 0.22 -13.31 6.32
C LEU A 117 0.48 -14.61 5.54
N ASP A 118 1.51 -15.38 5.92
CA ASP A 118 1.85 -16.67 5.29
C ASP A 118 0.69 -17.67 5.35
N GLN A 119 0.03 -17.80 6.51
CA GLN A 119 -1.13 -18.69 6.70
C GLN A 119 -2.30 -18.33 5.78
N ASN A 120 -2.45 -17.07 5.42
CA ASN A 120 -3.45 -16.60 4.48
C ASN A 120 -2.97 -16.59 3.02
N GLY A 121 -1.72 -16.99 2.74
CA GLY A 121 -1.15 -17.03 1.40
C GLY A 121 -0.82 -15.64 0.83
N LEU A 122 -0.55 -14.68 1.72
CA LEU A 122 -0.03 -13.35 1.39
C LEU A 122 1.49 -13.36 1.52
N LYS A 123 2.20 -12.96 0.46
CA LYS A 123 3.64 -12.72 0.52
C LYS A 123 3.91 -11.45 1.31
N HIS A 124 5.15 -11.29 1.82
CA HIS A 124 5.48 -10.09 2.59
C HIS A 124 6.93 -9.65 2.40
N THR A 125 7.20 -8.38 2.69
CA THR A 125 8.53 -7.77 2.71
C THR A 125 8.57 -6.60 3.67
N GLY A 126 9.78 -6.20 4.10
CA GLY A 126 9.98 -5.01 4.93
C GLY A 126 10.23 -5.29 6.39
N SER A 127 9.71 -6.41 6.93
CA SER A 127 10.07 -6.93 8.24
C SER A 127 10.31 -8.45 8.16
N TYR A 128 11.02 -9.01 9.15
CA TYR A 128 11.57 -10.36 9.06
C TYR A 128 11.61 -11.05 10.42
N ARG A 129 11.53 -12.39 10.39
CA ARG A 129 11.55 -13.27 11.58
C ARG A 129 12.97 -13.68 11.97
N THR A 130 13.88 -13.72 11.00
CA THR A 130 15.26 -14.16 11.19
C THR A 130 16.23 -13.38 10.29
N PRO A 131 17.54 -13.37 10.62
CA PRO A 131 18.56 -12.77 9.74
C PRO A 131 18.59 -13.37 8.33
N GLU A 132 18.33 -14.68 8.21
CA GLU A 132 18.31 -15.36 6.92
C GLU A 132 17.16 -14.89 6.05
N GLU A 133 15.97 -14.68 6.64
CA GLU A 133 14.82 -14.10 5.95
C GLU A 133 15.10 -12.65 5.54
N ALA A 134 15.74 -11.87 6.42
CA ALA A 134 16.12 -10.49 6.13
C ALA A 134 17.12 -10.35 4.97
N ASN A 135 17.88 -11.38 4.66
CA ASN A 135 18.79 -11.41 3.51
C ASN A 135 18.10 -11.77 2.18
N GLN A 136 16.83 -12.16 2.21
CA GLN A 136 16.06 -12.45 1.00
C GLN A 136 15.38 -11.18 0.48
N VAL A 137 15.07 -11.16 -0.82
CA VAL A 137 14.23 -10.13 -1.43
C VAL A 137 12.94 -10.73 -1.93
N LEU A 138 11.83 -10.03 -1.75
CA LEU A 138 10.56 -10.47 -2.31
C LEU A 138 10.58 -10.23 -3.82
N ILE A 139 10.54 -11.32 -4.59
CA ILE A 139 10.37 -11.28 -6.05
C ILE A 139 9.14 -12.11 -6.39
N MET A 140 8.21 -11.53 -7.12
CA MET A 140 6.96 -12.14 -7.54
C MET A 140 6.96 -12.36 -9.05
N ASP A 141 6.51 -13.54 -9.47
CA ASP A 141 6.31 -13.83 -10.88
C ASP A 141 5.01 -13.19 -11.39
N THR A 142 5.07 -12.65 -12.60
CA THR A 142 3.91 -12.13 -13.34
C THR A 142 3.82 -12.83 -14.69
N PRO A 143 2.75 -12.67 -15.46
CA PRO A 143 2.66 -13.29 -16.79
C PRO A 143 3.79 -12.92 -17.75
N ALA A 144 4.42 -11.74 -17.59
CA ALA A 144 5.40 -11.22 -18.55
C ALA A 144 6.81 -11.03 -17.97
N GLY A 145 6.97 -11.00 -16.64
CA GLY A 145 8.25 -10.74 -16.00
C GLY A 145 8.20 -10.94 -14.49
N ARG A 146 9.27 -10.56 -13.81
CA ARG A 146 9.41 -10.70 -12.35
C ARG A 146 9.56 -9.34 -11.69
N VAL A 147 8.75 -9.07 -10.68
CA VAL A 147 8.77 -7.81 -9.95
C VAL A 147 9.25 -8.00 -8.52
N ALA A 148 10.16 -7.13 -8.08
CA ALA A 148 10.62 -7.06 -6.70
C ALA A 148 10.10 -5.82 -6.00
N PHE A 149 9.85 -5.96 -4.67
CA PHE A 149 9.45 -4.86 -3.80
C PHE A 149 10.51 -4.67 -2.70
N ILE A 150 11.04 -3.45 -2.58
CA ILE A 150 12.02 -3.06 -1.57
C ILE A 150 11.39 -1.97 -0.71
N SER A 151 11.01 -2.32 0.53
CA SER A 151 10.30 -1.43 1.46
C SER A 151 11.21 -1.05 2.63
N ALA A 152 11.11 0.20 3.10
CA ALA A 152 11.78 0.69 4.31
C ALA A 152 10.98 1.79 5.01
N THR A 153 11.14 1.91 6.34
CA THR A 153 10.51 2.94 7.18
C THR A 153 11.53 3.90 7.78
N PHE A 154 11.14 5.17 7.89
CA PHE A 154 11.99 6.21 8.51
C PHE A 154 12.02 6.13 10.05
N SER A 155 11.05 5.47 10.67
CA SER A 155 10.83 5.46 12.12
C SER A 155 10.27 4.12 12.60
N VAL A 156 10.46 3.85 13.88
CA VAL A 156 9.75 2.83 14.67
C VAL A 156 9.12 3.45 15.93
N ASN A 157 8.75 4.74 15.87
CA ASN A 157 8.11 5.51 16.96
C ASN A 157 8.88 5.51 18.27
N GLY A 158 10.21 5.33 18.23
CA GLY A 158 11.04 5.18 19.44
C GLY A 158 10.83 3.87 20.18
N ASN A 159 10.06 2.93 19.65
CA ASN A 159 9.94 1.59 20.19
C ASN A 159 11.28 0.85 20.10
N PHE A 160 11.48 -0.11 20.99
CA PHE A 160 12.70 -0.92 20.99
C PHE A 160 12.73 -1.86 19.80
N ASN A 161 13.66 -1.61 18.87
CA ASN A 161 13.97 -2.50 17.76
C ASN A 161 14.98 -3.53 18.26
N GLU A 162 14.51 -4.73 18.64
CA GLU A 162 15.31 -5.74 19.33
C GLU A 162 16.50 -6.23 18.48
N PHE A 163 16.28 -6.35 17.16
CA PHE A 163 17.29 -6.81 16.20
C PHE A 163 17.37 -5.86 15.00
N ASP A 164 18.58 -5.44 14.63
CA ASP A 164 18.80 -4.51 13.52
C ASP A 164 18.26 -5.02 12.18
N TRP A 165 18.11 -6.32 12.02
CA TRP A 165 17.63 -6.96 10.81
C TRP A 165 16.10 -7.16 10.76
N GLN A 166 15.35 -7.00 11.90
CA GLN A 166 13.94 -7.40 11.96
C GLN A 166 13.00 -6.45 11.17
N VAL A 167 13.41 -5.22 10.91
CA VAL A 167 12.68 -4.22 10.11
C VAL A 167 13.69 -3.48 9.24
N ASN A 168 13.33 -3.17 8.01
CA ASN A 168 14.12 -2.27 7.16
C ASN A 168 14.02 -0.82 7.70
N TYR A 169 14.85 -0.53 8.68
CA TYR A 169 14.90 0.73 9.44
C TYR A 169 16.35 1.05 9.88
N PRO A 170 16.79 2.30 9.85
CA PRO A 170 16.10 3.46 9.28
C PRO A 170 16.08 3.40 7.74
N LEU A 171 15.10 4.08 7.13
CA LEU A 171 15.07 4.26 5.69
C LEU A 171 16.36 4.95 5.23
N ASP A 172 17.17 4.20 4.50
CA ASP A 172 18.45 4.64 3.95
C ASP A 172 18.47 4.31 2.45
N PRO A 173 18.51 5.31 1.56
CA PRO A 173 18.53 5.07 0.11
C PRO A 173 19.67 4.16 -0.34
N ASP A 174 20.87 4.25 0.25
CA ASP A 174 22.02 3.41 -0.15
C ASP A 174 21.76 1.93 0.18
N VAL A 175 21.14 1.65 1.33
CA VAL A 175 20.73 0.28 1.70
C VAL A 175 19.63 -0.23 0.75
N MET A 176 18.63 0.59 0.45
CA MET A 176 17.57 0.20 -0.49
C MET A 176 18.14 -0.05 -1.90
N ILE A 177 19.07 0.77 -2.37
CA ILE A 177 19.74 0.60 -3.67
C ILE A 177 20.54 -0.72 -3.71
N ALA A 178 21.25 -1.05 -2.64
CA ALA A 178 21.98 -2.32 -2.55
C ALA A 178 21.03 -3.53 -2.61
N ARG A 179 19.86 -3.44 -1.93
CA ARG A 179 18.82 -4.47 -1.97
C ARG A 179 18.17 -4.58 -3.36
N ALA A 180 17.95 -3.45 -4.03
CA ALA A 180 17.44 -3.44 -5.40
C ALA A 180 18.44 -4.09 -6.38
N ALA A 181 19.75 -3.82 -6.23
CA ALA A 181 20.79 -4.48 -7.00
C ALA A 181 20.84 -5.99 -6.75
N GLN A 182 20.62 -6.44 -5.51
CA GLN A 182 20.43 -7.86 -5.18
C GLN A 182 19.23 -8.45 -5.92
N ALA A 183 18.05 -7.79 -5.86
CA ALA A 183 16.86 -8.24 -6.58
C ALA A 183 17.12 -8.40 -8.08
N ARG A 184 17.81 -7.45 -8.70
CA ARG A 184 18.23 -7.53 -10.11
C ARG A 184 19.13 -8.75 -10.37
N ALA A 185 20.12 -8.98 -9.50
CA ALA A 185 21.02 -10.13 -9.61
C ALA A 185 20.30 -11.47 -9.46
N GLU A 186 19.20 -11.51 -8.67
CA GLU A 186 18.33 -12.66 -8.48
C GLU A 186 17.26 -12.80 -9.57
N GLY A 187 17.24 -11.90 -10.56
CA GLY A 187 16.45 -11.98 -11.77
C GLY A 187 15.14 -11.19 -11.72
N ALA A 188 15.04 -10.14 -10.93
CA ALA A 188 13.92 -9.20 -11.03
C ALA A 188 14.06 -8.36 -12.30
N ASP A 189 13.01 -8.33 -13.11
CA ASP A 189 12.88 -7.49 -14.30
C ASP A 189 12.47 -6.05 -13.95
N VAL A 190 11.67 -5.89 -12.93
CA VAL A 190 11.17 -4.61 -12.40
C VAL A 190 11.44 -4.56 -10.90
N VAL A 191 11.88 -3.41 -10.38
CA VAL A 191 12.08 -3.17 -8.95
C VAL A 191 11.32 -1.93 -8.53
N ILE A 192 10.45 -2.10 -7.54
CA ILE A 192 9.61 -1.04 -6.97
C ILE A 192 10.09 -0.70 -5.56
N GLY A 193 10.35 0.58 -5.31
CA GLY A 193 10.67 1.10 -3.99
C GLY A 193 9.42 1.49 -3.23
N VAL A 194 9.36 1.14 -1.94
CA VAL A 194 8.27 1.53 -1.04
C VAL A 194 8.89 2.30 0.13
N GLN A 195 8.52 3.57 0.28
CA GLN A 195 9.00 4.41 1.38
C GLN A 195 7.88 4.72 2.37
N HIS A 196 8.02 4.29 3.61
CA HIS A 196 7.15 4.72 4.70
C HIS A 196 7.80 5.91 5.39
N ALA A 197 7.43 7.13 4.97
CA ALA A 197 8.05 8.39 5.38
C ALA A 197 7.17 9.59 5.06
N GLY A 198 7.45 10.72 5.68
CA GLY A 198 6.79 11.99 5.40
C GLY A 198 6.23 12.65 6.64
N THR A 199 5.47 13.70 6.42
CA THR A 199 4.76 14.44 7.46
C THR A 199 3.30 14.03 7.50
N GLU A 200 2.81 13.52 8.65
CA GLU A 200 1.43 13.10 8.83
C GLU A 200 0.44 14.23 8.50
N TYR A 201 -0.70 13.85 7.89
CA TYR A 201 -1.84 14.71 7.58
C TYR A 201 -1.53 15.85 6.59
N SER A 202 -0.44 15.73 5.83
CA SER A 202 -0.04 16.68 4.80
C SER A 202 -0.32 16.13 3.39
N ASN A 203 -0.97 16.91 2.55
CA ASN A 203 -1.10 16.62 1.12
C ASN A 203 0.14 17.05 0.30
N GLU A 204 1.18 17.58 0.95
CA GLU A 204 2.44 17.97 0.31
C GLU A 204 3.53 16.97 0.73
N ALA A 205 4.29 16.48 -0.25
CA ALA A 205 5.48 15.67 0.03
C ALA A 205 6.56 16.54 0.66
N ASP A 206 7.17 16.08 1.75
CA ASP A 206 8.27 16.79 2.37
C ASP A 206 9.60 16.56 1.63
N ILE A 207 10.59 17.40 1.95
CA ILE A 207 11.89 17.37 1.27
C ILE A 207 12.64 16.04 1.46
N GLN A 208 12.41 15.35 2.57
CA GLN A 208 13.05 14.06 2.84
C GLN A 208 12.45 12.97 1.93
N GLN A 209 11.12 12.92 1.80
CA GLN A 209 10.45 12.00 0.87
C GLN A 209 10.94 12.22 -0.56
N ILE A 210 11.00 13.50 -1.00
CA ILE A 210 11.45 13.87 -2.35
C ILE A 210 12.89 13.43 -2.57
N ASN A 211 13.80 13.77 -1.67
CA ASN A 211 15.22 13.44 -1.81
C ASN A 211 15.44 11.92 -1.83
N ASN A 212 14.76 11.17 -0.95
CA ASN A 212 14.85 9.72 -0.92
C ASN A 212 14.37 9.12 -2.26
N ALA A 213 13.16 9.48 -2.70
CA ALA A 213 12.60 8.94 -3.95
C ALA A 213 13.48 9.28 -5.16
N HIS A 214 13.96 10.53 -5.25
CA HIS A 214 14.89 10.93 -6.33
C HIS A 214 16.20 10.12 -6.29
N ALA A 215 16.81 9.93 -5.11
CA ALA A 215 18.03 9.12 -4.97
C ALA A 215 17.82 7.66 -5.43
N LEU A 216 16.66 7.05 -5.08
CA LEU A 216 16.30 5.72 -5.53
C LEU A 216 16.20 5.66 -7.06
N ILE A 217 15.48 6.59 -7.68
CA ILE A 217 15.33 6.65 -9.15
C ILE A 217 16.66 6.92 -9.85
N ASP A 218 17.45 7.88 -9.35
CA ASP A 218 18.74 8.27 -9.94
C ASP A 218 19.77 7.15 -9.89
N SER A 219 19.64 6.21 -8.96
CA SER A 219 20.47 5.01 -8.89
C SER A 219 20.37 4.11 -10.12
N GLY A 220 19.27 4.23 -10.88
CA GLY A 220 18.96 3.36 -12.00
C GLY A 220 18.51 1.94 -11.61
N GLN A 221 18.42 1.63 -10.31
CA GLN A 221 18.00 0.31 -9.82
C GLN A 221 16.47 0.19 -9.69
N PHE A 222 15.76 1.29 -9.50
CA PHE A 222 14.31 1.31 -9.31
C PHE A 222 13.58 1.77 -10.57
N ASP A 223 12.41 1.18 -10.85
CA ASP A 223 11.54 1.52 -11.98
C ASP A 223 10.34 2.36 -11.57
N MET A 224 10.01 2.35 -10.29
CA MET A 224 8.95 3.13 -9.68
C MET A 224 9.20 3.23 -8.17
N VAL A 225 8.69 4.31 -7.54
CA VAL A 225 8.63 4.47 -6.08
C VAL A 225 7.22 4.87 -5.68
N TYR A 226 6.69 4.30 -4.59
CA TYR A 226 5.49 4.84 -3.95
C TYR A 226 5.66 4.89 -2.43
N GLY A 227 4.76 5.58 -1.74
CA GLY A 227 4.94 5.88 -0.33
C GLY A 227 3.70 5.78 0.53
N HIS A 228 3.96 5.72 1.84
CA HIS A 228 3.06 5.55 2.97
C HIS A 228 3.44 6.45 4.13
N HIS A 229 2.68 6.48 5.20
CA HIS A 229 2.85 7.20 6.46
C HIS A 229 2.09 8.53 6.56
N PRO A 230 2.02 9.42 5.55
CA PRO A 230 1.30 10.70 5.72
C PRO A 230 -0.18 10.57 6.06
N HIS A 231 -0.79 9.39 5.87
CA HIS A 231 -2.24 9.16 6.05
C HIS A 231 -3.10 10.14 5.24
N ALA A 232 -2.49 10.78 4.26
CA ALA A 232 -3.09 11.71 3.32
C ALA A 232 -2.52 11.44 1.93
N ILE A 233 -3.34 11.59 0.90
CA ILE A 233 -2.88 11.52 -0.49
C ILE A 233 -1.85 12.61 -0.73
N GLN A 234 -0.76 12.28 -1.43
CA GLN A 234 0.27 13.22 -1.86
C GLN A 234 0.47 13.17 -3.38
N PRO A 235 1.21 14.11 -3.97
CA PRO A 235 1.39 14.20 -5.41
C PRO A 235 1.98 12.95 -6.05
N MET A 236 1.74 12.83 -7.36
CA MET A 236 2.46 11.94 -8.25
C MET A 236 3.40 12.76 -9.15
N GLU A 237 4.60 12.25 -9.37
CA GLU A 237 5.64 12.90 -10.18
C GLU A 237 6.18 11.91 -11.22
N LEU A 238 6.40 12.38 -12.44
CA LEU A 238 7.23 11.67 -13.43
C LEU A 238 8.64 12.26 -13.38
N TYR A 239 9.53 11.63 -12.63
CA TYR A 239 10.92 12.05 -12.45
C TYR A 239 11.86 11.15 -13.24
N ASN A 240 12.69 11.74 -14.11
CA ASN A 240 13.62 11.02 -14.99
C ASN A 240 12.99 9.84 -15.74
N GLY A 241 11.73 10.01 -16.20
CA GLY A 241 10.98 9.00 -16.94
C GLY A 241 10.39 7.86 -16.08
N LYS A 242 10.45 7.97 -14.75
CA LYS A 242 9.91 6.98 -13.80
C LYS A 242 8.93 7.63 -12.83
N TRP A 243 7.89 6.88 -12.47
CA TRP A 243 6.83 7.39 -11.59
C TRP A 243 7.21 7.32 -10.12
N ILE A 244 6.91 8.39 -9.42
CA ILE A 244 6.93 8.50 -7.97
C ILE A 244 5.51 8.86 -7.51
N VAL A 245 4.96 8.12 -6.54
CA VAL A 245 3.71 8.44 -5.84
C VAL A 245 4.07 8.66 -4.38
N TYR A 246 4.04 9.90 -3.89
CA TYR A 246 4.61 10.20 -2.59
C TYR A 246 3.82 9.63 -1.42
N SER A 247 2.49 9.55 -1.50
CA SER A 247 1.65 8.82 -0.55
C SER A 247 0.31 8.43 -1.14
N LEU A 248 -0.13 7.22 -0.80
CA LEU A 248 -1.44 6.69 -1.19
C LEU A 248 -2.55 7.05 -0.17
N GLY A 249 -2.20 7.73 0.93
CA GLY A 249 -3.10 7.93 2.06
C GLY A 249 -3.42 6.62 2.78
N ASN A 250 -4.59 6.51 3.37
CA ASN A 250 -5.03 5.28 4.02
C ASN A 250 -5.65 4.27 3.04
N GLY A 251 -5.55 2.98 3.33
CA GLY A 251 -6.31 1.93 2.67
C GLY A 251 -7.77 1.91 3.13
N ILE A 252 -7.98 2.25 4.40
CA ILE A 252 -9.24 2.59 5.06
C ILE A 252 -8.89 3.30 6.36
N SER A 253 -9.75 4.20 6.85
CA SER A 253 -9.48 4.88 8.13
C SER A 253 -10.72 5.04 9.00
N GLU A 254 -10.50 5.20 10.31
CA GLU A 254 -11.49 5.80 11.20
C GLU A 254 -11.54 7.31 10.93
N SER A 255 -12.73 7.83 10.60
CA SER A 255 -12.88 9.25 10.30
C SER A 255 -12.52 10.12 11.51
N SER A 256 -11.60 11.05 11.31
CA SER A 256 -11.28 12.08 12.30
C SER A 256 -11.76 13.43 11.81
N GLY A 257 -12.60 14.09 12.62
CA GLY A 257 -13.04 15.46 12.35
C GLY A 257 -11.88 16.46 12.36
N ASP A 258 -10.79 16.14 13.04
CA ASP A 258 -9.60 17.00 13.17
C ASP A 258 -8.71 16.90 11.92
N TYR A 259 -8.74 15.77 11.22
CA TYR A 259 -7.91 15.49 10.03
C TYR A 259 -8.74 14.92 8.89
N PRO A 260 -9.57 15.72 8.20
CA PRO A 260 -10.48 15.23 7.15
C PRO A 260 -9.74 14.58 5.96
N VAL A 261 -8.47 14.94 5.72
CA VAL A 261 -7.61 14.35 4.68
C VAL A 261 -7.37 12.85 4.86
N ASN A 262 -7.51 12.33 6.10
CA ASN A 262 -7.39 10.90 6.39
C ASN A 262 -8.51 10.04 5.79
N ASN A 263 -9.58 10.67 5.31
CA ASN A 263 -10.73 9.98 4.74
C ASN A 263 -10.72 9.97 3.21
N GLU A 264 -9.63 10.45 2.61
CA GLU A 264 -9.42 10.44 1.17
C GLU A 264 -8.31 9.44 0.85
N PHE A 265 -8.61 8.47 -0.01
CA PHE A 265 -7.77 7.32 -0.30
C PHE A 265 -7.43 7.27 -1.78
N LEU A 266 -6.28 6.68 -2.09
CA LEU A 266 -5.82 6.48 -3.45
C LEU A 266 -5.53 4.99 -3.69
N ILE A 267 -6.08 4.45 -4.78
CA ILE A 267 -5.60 3.22 -5.40
C ILE A 267 -4.86 3.59 -6.67
N ILE A 268 -3.69 3.02 -6.89
CA ILE A 268 -2.95 3.19 -8.14
C ILE A 268 -2.89 1.88 -8.91
N ARG A 269 -2.81 2.01 -10.26
CA ARG A 269 -2.42 0.94 -11.17
C ARG A 269 -1.26 1.41 -12.03
N ALA A 270 -0.16 0.69 -11.98
CA ALA A 270 0.96 0.87 -12.88
C ALA A 270 1.01 -0.32 -13.85
N GLN A 271 0.89 -0.09 -15.15
CA GLN A 271 1.12 -1.09 -16.18
C GLN A 271 2.58 -0.97 -16.63
N PHE A 272 3.33 -2.03 -16.42
CA PHE A 272 4.71 -2.14 -16.92
C PHE A 272 4.70 -2.85 -18.27
N SER A 273 5.43 -2.31 -19.23
CA SER A 273 5.60 -2.92 -20.55
C SER A 273 7.07 -3.01 -20.91
N LYS A 274 7.41 -4.10 -21.60
CA LYS A 274 8.75 -4.38 -22.08
C LYS A 274 8.94 -3.82 -23.49
N ALA A 275 9.91 -2.96 -23.67
CA ALA A 275 10.29 -2.43 -24.97
C ALA A 275 11.07 -3.46 -25.81
N ALA A 276 11.21 -3.23 -27.11
CA ALA A 276 11.91 -4.13 -28.02
C ALA A 276 13.40 -4.33 -27.69
N ASP A 277 14.01 -3.39 -26.97
CA ASP A 277 15.39 -3.47 -26.46
C ASP A 277 15.50 -4.21 -25.12
N GLY A 278 14.36 -4.66 -24.56
CA GLY A 278 14.28 -5.38 -23.30
C GLY A 278 14.10 -4.49 -22.06
N ALA A 279 14.07 -3.17 -22.22
CA ALA A 279 13.86 -2.25 -21.10
C ALA A 279 12.40 -2.25 -20.63
N TRP A 280 12.18 -2.21 -19.32
CA TRP A 280 10.86 -2.08 -18.71
C TRP A 280 10.57 -0.63 -18.33
N SER A 281 9.36 -0.22 -18.54
CA SER A 281 8.85 1.09 -18.11
C SER A 281 7.36 1.06 -17.82
N VAL A 282 6.87 1.99 -17.02
CA VAL A 282 5.44 2.19 -16.84
C VAL A 282 4.87 2.81 -18.10
N SER A 283 4.07 2.04 -18.83
CA SER A 283 3.42 2.44 -20.09
C SER A 283 2.04 3.07 -19.87
N ASP A 284 1.43 2.79 -18.71
CA ASP A 284 0.14 3.37 -18.31
C ASP A 284 0.12 3.54 -16.78
N MET A 285 -0.19 4.75 -16.32
CA MET A 285 -0.30 5.09 -14.91
C MET A 285 -1.68 5.63 -14.61
N ALA A 286 -2.43 4.90 -13.80
CA ALA A 286 -3.79 5.24 -13.46
C ALA A 286 -4.00 5.31 -11.94
N TRP A 287 -4.97 6.12 -11.53
CA TRP A 287 -5.31 6.31 -10.12
C TRP A 287 -6.83 6.37 -9.93
N ALA A 288 -7.33 5.82 -8.83
CA ALA A 288 -8.73 5.90 -8.46
C ALA A 288 -8.91 6.52 -7.08
N PRO A 289 -9.75 7.56 -6.96
CA PRO A 289 -10.06 8.19 -5.69
C PRO A 289 -11.08 7.37 -4.92
N ALA A 290 -10.93 7.33 -3.61
CA ALA A 290 -11.88 6.68 -2.72
C ALA A 290 -12.04 7.43 -1.40
N THR A 291 -13.05 7.05 -0.63
CA THR A 291 -13.33 7.58 0.70
C THR A 291 -14.04 6.52 1.55
N ASN A 292 -14.31 6.84 2.80
CA ASN A 292 -15.22 6.06 3.63
C ASN A 292 -16.68 6.40 3.34
N LYS A 293 -17.51 5.39 3.11
CA LYS A 293 -18.94 5.54 3.30
C LYS A 293 -19.23 5.55 4.80
N GLN A 294 -20.01 6.54 5.25
CA GLN A 294 -20.35 6.74 6.66
C GLN A 294 -21.87 6.55 6.86
N ASP A 295 -22.30 5.30 7.00
CA ASP A 295 -23.70 4.95 7.27
C ASP A 295 -23.86 4.12 8.57
N GLY A 296 -23.09 4.49 9.60
CA GLY A 296 -23.05 3.81 10.90
C GLY A 296 -21.86 2.85 11.04
N VAL A 297 -21.25 2.43 9.91
CA VAL A 297 -19.96 1.72 9.86
C VAL A 297 -19.12 2.34 8.75
N TYR A 298 -17.81 2.26 8.91
CA TYR A 298 -16.90 2.69 7.85
C TYR A 298 -16.86 1.61 6.76
N ARG A 299 -16.95 2.04 5.51
CA ARG A 299 -16.77 1.17 4.33
C ARG A 299 -15.96 1.89 3.30
N TRP A 300 -14.95 1.24 2.81
CA TRP A 300 -14.21 1.74 1.67
C TRP A 300 -15.14 1.88 0.46
N CYS A 301 -15.09 3.00 -0.21
CA CYS A 301 -16.01 3.35 -1.27
C CYS A 301 -15.28 4.18 -2.34
N SER A 302 -15.24 3.69 -3.57
CA SER A 302 -14.71 4.47 -4.68
C SER A 302 -15.59 5.70 -4.94
N VAL A 303 -14.95 6.81 -5.29
CA VAL A 303 -15.61 8.00 -5.80
C VAL A 303 -15.12 8.36 -7.20
N ALA A 304 -14.51 7.40 -7.90
CA ALA A 304 -14.16 7.54 -9.31
C ALA A 304 -15.37 7.87 -10.19
N SER A 305 -15.13 8.45 -11.34
CA SER A 305 -16.20 8.89 -12.26
C SER A 305 -17.09 7.73 -12.73
N ASP A 306 -16.57 6.50 -12.69
CA ASP A 306 -17.27 5.25 -13.02
C ASP A 306 -17.36 4.28 -11.85
N ALA A 307 -17.41 4.80 -10.61
CA ALA A 307 -17.42 3.99 -9.37
C ALA A 307 -18.36 2.78 -9.48
N PRO A 308 -17.84 1.54 -9.33
CA PRO A 308 -18.61 0.31 -9.63
C PRO A 308 -19.82 0.11 -8.71
N GLN A 309 -19.77 0.66 -7.49
CA GLN A 309 -20.88 0.60 -6.54
C GLN A 309 -21.88 1.77 -6.69
N GLY A 310 -21.64 2.73 -7.60
CA GLY A 310 -22.41 3.96 -7.73
C GLY A 310 -22.03 5.01 -6.69
N VAL A 311 -23.00 5.85 -6.28
CA VAL A 311 -22.77 6.94 -5.33
C VAL A 311 -22.37 6.39 -3.96
N CYS A 312 -21.31 6.96 -3.39
CA CYS A 312 -20.79 6.64 -2.06
C CYS A 312 -21.60 7.33 -0.95
N GLN A 313 -21.54 8.65 -0.86
CA GLN A 313 -22.29 9.43 0.14
C GLN A 313 -23.35 10.31 -0.53
N SER A 314 -22.95 11.24 -1.37
CA SER A 314 -23.82 11.99 -2.26
C SER A 314 -23.05 12.39 -3.52
N PRO A 315 -23.74 12.68 -4.64
CA PRO A 315 -23.07 13.11 -5.88
C PRO A 315 -22.13 14.31 -5.68
N GLU A 316 -22.55 15.28 -4.86
CA GLU A 316 -21.78 16.50 -4.57
C GLU A 316 -20.56 16.19 -3.68
N PHE A 317 -20.73 15.36 -2.65
CA PHE A 317 -19.63 14.95 -1.78
C PHE A 317 -18.59 14.15 -2.56
N ASP A 318 -19.04 13.14 -3.32
CA ASP A 318 -18.18 12.28 -4.12
C ASP A 318 -17.40 13.07 -5.17
N ALA A 319 -18.06 14.02 -5.84
CA ALA A 319 -17.40 14.93 -6.79
C ALA A 319 -16.35 15.80 -6.08
N GLY A 320 -16.64 16.30 -4.89
CA GLY A 320 -15.70 17.10 -4.09
C GLY A 320 -14.46 16.34 -3.69
N VAL A 321 -14.59 15.08 -3.24
CA VAL A 321 -13.44 14.20 -2.92
C VAL A 321 -12.62 13.95 -4.19
N ARG A 322 -13.26 13.58 -5.29
CA ARG A 322 -12.59 13.34 -6.58
C ARG A 322 -11.78 14.55 -7.07
N GLU A 323 -12.36 15.74 -6.96
CA GLU A 323 -11.70 16.97 -7.37
C GLU A 323 -10.48 17.30 -6.50
N ARG A 324 -10.58 17.17 -5.18
CA ARG A 324 -9.44 17.37 -4.26
C ARG A 324 -8.35 16.35 -4.50
N THR A 325 -8.72 15.06 -4.64
CA THR A 325 -7.75 13.99 -4.97
C THR A 325 -7.03 14.30 -6.28
N ARG A 326 -7.78 14.67 -7.33
CA ARG A 326 -7.19 15.05 -8.62
C ARG A 326 -6.24 16.23 -8.51
N ALA A 327 -6.63 17.27 -7.76
CA ALA A 327 -5.78 18.44 -7.54
C ALA A 327 -4.48 18.07 -6.83
N THR A 328 -4.55 17.21 -5.79
CA THR A 328 -3.38 16.74 -5.05
C THR A 328 -2.48 15.86 -5.93
N VAL A 329 -3.03 14.84 -6.57
CA VAL A 329 -2.28 13.95 -7.47
C VAL A 329 -1.55 14.75 -8.56
N ASN A 330 -2.20 15.79 -9.09
CA ASN A 330 -1.67 16.60 -10.18
C ASN A 330 -0.78 17.76 -9.74
N ALA A 331 -0.53 17.95 -8.45
CA ALA A 331 0.26 19.10 -7.94
C ALA A 331 1.71 19.13 -8.48
N MET A 332 2.25 17.99 -8.92
CA MET A 332 3.56 17.87 -9.58
C MET A 332 3.45 17.49 -11.07
N GLY A 333 2.29 17.76 -11.71
CA GLY A 333 2.11 17.64 -13.16
C GLY A 333 1.81 16.24 -13.68
N ALA A 334 1.28 15.34 -12.85
CA ALA A 334 1.05 13.95 -13.18
C ALA A 334 0.17 13.75 -14.44
N GLU A 335 -0.94 14.48 -14.58
CA GLU A 335 -1.81 14.35 -15.77
C GLU A 335 -1.13 14.84 -17.05
N ALA A 336 -0.34 15.92 -16.98
CA ALA A 336 0.43 16.40 -18.11
C ALA A 336 1.52 15.38 -18.53
N ALA A 337 1.98 14.55 -17.59
CA ALA A 337 2.92 13.45 -17.81
C ALA A 337 2.24 12.15 -18.27
N GLY A 338 0.91 12.08 -18.29
CA GLY A 338 0.16 10.94 -18.80
C GLY A 338 -0.61 10.11 -17.76
N ALA A 339 -0.52 10.45 -16.45
CA ALA A 339 -1.37 9.80 -15.47
C ALA A 339 -2.83 10.18 -15.65
N HIS A 340 -3.75 9.26 -15.37
CA HIS A 340 -5.18 9.51 -15.55
C HIS A 340 -6.02 8.79 -14.49
N GLU A 341 -7.28 9.21 -14.37
CA GLU A 341 -8.24 8.52 -13.51
C GLU A 341 -8.50 7.10 -14.04
N TRP A 342 -8.40 6.12 -13.16
CA TRP A 342 -8.69 4.72 -13.47
C TRP A 342 -10.20 4.46 -13.53
N LEU A 343 -10.71 4.25 -14.72
CA LEU A 343 -12.10 3.93 -14.98
C LEU A 343 -12.27 2.40 -15.03
N VAL A 344 -12.37 1.80 -13.84
CA VAL A 344 -12.30 0.34 -13.66
C VAL A 344 -13.44 -0.43 -14.34
N THR A 345 -14.60 0.17 -14.52
CA THR A 345 -15.74 -0.45 -15.21
C THR A 345 -15.66 -0.36 -16.73
N GLN A 346 -14.74 0.48 -17.25
CA GLN A 346 -14.53 0.69 -18.68
C GLN A 346 -13.26 0.00 -19.19
N ASP A 347 -12.50 -0.65 -18.30
CA ASP A 347 -11.21 -1.29 -18.62
C ASP A 347 -10.22 -0.32 -19.31
N ARG A 348 -10.20 0.96 -18.85
CA ARG A 348 -9.34 2.02 -19.39
C ARG A 348 -8.48 2.64 -18.31
#